data_a8fca8fb2bee02e9aad9bb36ce024289
#
_entry.id   a8fca8fb2bee02e9aad9bb36ce024289
#
_cell.length_a   1.000
_cell.length_b   1.000
_cell.length_c   1.000
_cell.angle_alpha   90.00
_cell.angle_beta   90.00
_cell.angle_gamma   90.00
#
_symmetry.space_group_name_H-M   'P 1'
#
loop_
_entity.id
_entity.type
_entity.pdbx_description
1 polymer ?
#
loop_
_entity_poly.entity_id
_entity_poly.type
_entity_poly.pdbx_seq_one_letter_code
_entity_poly.pdbx_strand_id
1 'polypeptide(L)'
;MTETIHLPCPDEQECGSSDAYSFNGTKGQGYCHACELKTWLHNDEIWAKRGSGKGYKLFLTDNGHSVPRTDETHFIPKDIKEPTGGTFVGIRGITSSTMEKFNVKTDGDKQHYVYPSGGVKTRYISTKDFSASNLRSDELFGMNLFPVNASRIVTITEGEVDTMSAWQMLSQGSTYTNPVVSLPSATPSGKLWEKCKGWLDSFEKIILSVDNDTAGAKVAETMFDLFPTKVYMMDHGSHKDANDFLQSGDQKAYKSAWWGAKKYTPAGFTVGVDAWKKAILEDNPYEYVPTHIEAYNLGGRGWIKGGTTILKAPPGTGKTSLFRGIQHDLVMKKGQKVAVLHMEEIDGLTGRGMATYELGLNVNTKEDQDKNGIDTDKLLGTIERIVVDENGVDRFMAFTIDPMDPIKSCLQQAKYAISAFGVDYVFIDHLQKLAYMAGTSTATEELTSLIVNLNELCVRKSVGIICISHVNEDGKAKYAKSIEEEAYVIVEMVRDKKADDFQERNTTYLSIDKNRPFAYTGDAGALMYDPVTTMVTERLGPREPVTENTNDF
;
A
#
# COMPACT_ATOMS: atom_id res chain seq x y z
N MET A 1 -13.49 -11.66 -49.37
CA MET A 1 -12.58 -10.53 -49.10
C MET A 1 -13.13 -9.83 -47.86
N THR A 2 -12.34 -9.76 -46.82
CA THR A 2 -12.69 -9.04 -45.59
C THR A 2 -12.54 -7.55 -45.89
N GLU A 3 -13.67 -6.83 -46.07
CA GLU A 3 -13.62 -5.37 -46.19
C GLU A 3 -13.12 -4.79 -44.86
N THR A 4 -11.98 -4.15 -44.89
CA THR A 4 -11.49 -3.34 -43.79
C THR A 4 -11.80 -1.90 -44.13
N ILE A 5 -12.62 -1.25 -43.30
CA ILE A 5 -13.05 0.14 -43.49
C ILE A 5 -12.28 1.03 -42.52
N HIS A 6 -11.68 2.09 -43.03
CA HIS A 6 -11.00 3.11 -42.22
C HIS A 6 -11.98 4.23 -41.87
N LEU A 7 -12.13 4.53 -40.60
CA LEU A 7 -13.09 5.48 -40.05
C LEU A 7 -12.43 6.40 -39.01
N PRO A 8 -13.05 7.54 -38.69
CA PRO A 8 -12.68 8.31 -37.50
C PRO A 8 -12.77 7.45 -36.25
N CYS A 9 -11.88 7.69 -35.30
CA CYS A 9 -11.93 6.98 -34.02
C CYS A 9 -13.23 7.33 -33.31
N PRO A 10 -13.99 6.33 -32.85
CA PRO A 10 -15.23 6.60 -32.11
C PRO A 10 -15.03 7.18 -30.73
N ASP A 11 -13.81 7.20 -30.23
CA ASP A 11 -13.41 7.88 -29.01
C ASP A 11 -12.94 9.31 -29.34
N GLU A 12 -13.91 10.18 -29.56
CA GLU A 12 -13.66 11.57 -29.94
C GLU A 12 -12.98 12.38 -28.80
N GLN A 13 -13.17 11.97 -27.54
CA GLN A 13 -12.67 12.71 -26.38
C GLN A 13 -11.21 12.39 -26.06
N GLU A 14 -10.80 11.13 -26.20
CA GLU A 14 -9.44 10.72 -25.86
C GLU A 14 -8.51 10.58 -27.08
N CYS A 15 -9.05 10.26 -28.27
CA CYS A 15 -8.25 9.99 -29.45
C CYS A 15 -8.36 11.05 -30.54
N GLY A 16 -9.56 11.46 -30.90
CA GLY A 16 -9.82 12.47 -31.94
C GLY A 16 -9.25 12.18 -33.34
N SER A 17 -8.76 10.97 -33.62
CA SER A 17 -8.20 10.61 -34.92
C SER A 17 -9.28 10.48 -35.98
N SER A 18 -9.08 11.11 -37.14
CA SER A 18 -10.05 11.16 -38.24
C SER A 18 -10.10 9.90 -39.11
N ASP A 19 -9.06 9.03 -39.04
CA ASP A 19 -8.87 7.93 -40.00
C ASP A 19 -8.18 6.68 -39.44
N ALA A 20 -7.82 6.66 -38.17
CA ALA A 20 -7.04 5.58 -37.58
C ALA A 20 -7.88 4.36 -37.15
N TYR A 21 -9.18 4.39 -37.29
CA TYR A 21 -10.04 3.29 -36.89
C TYR A 21 -10.36 2.37 -38.06
N SER A 22 -10.00 1.09 -37.91
CA SER A 22 -10.26 0.05 -38.91
C SER A 22 -11.35 -0.90 -38.43
N PHE A 23 -12.32 -1.22 -39.33
CA PHE A 23 -13.38 -2.12 -39.02
C PHE A 23 -13.43 -3.31 -40.01
N ASN A 24 -13.56 -4.52 -39.45
CA ASN A 24 -13.74 -5.74 -40.21
C ASN A 24 -15.22 -6.17 -40.16
N GLY A 25 -15.95 -5.91 -41.25
CA GLY A 25 -17.36 -6.18 -41.33
C GLY A 25 -17.74 -7.67 -41.21
N THR A 26 -16.86 -8.58 -41.62
CA THR A 26 -17.12 -10.03 -41.54
C THR A 26 -16.99 -10.54 -40.10
N LYS A 27 -16.07 -9.99 -39.34
CA LYS A 27 -15.82 -10.38 -37.93
C LYS A 27 -16.59 -9.53 -36.94
N GLY A 28 -17.15 -8.39 -37.37
CA GLY A 28 -17.82 -7.43 -36.49
C GLY A 28 -16.86 -6.83 -35.45
N GLN A 29 -15.58 -6.68 -35.80
CA GLN A 29 -14.51 -6.20 -34.91
C GLN A 29 -13.90 -4.93 -35.47
N GLY A 30 -13.59 -3.98 -34.59
CA GLY A 30 -12.89 -2.76 -34.92
C GLY A 30 -11.66 -2.54 -34.04
N TYR A 31 -10.71 -1.80 -34.59
CA TYR A 31 -9.46 -1.44 -33.92
C TYR A 31 -9.01 -0.03 -34.31
N CYS A 32 -8.70 0.80 -33.37
CA CYS A 32 -8.08 2.11 -33.60
C CYS A 32 -6.56 2.00 -33.46
N HIS A 33 -5.83 2.34 -34.53
CA HIS A 33 -4.37 2.28 -34.55
C HIS A 33 -3.71 3.46 -33.81
N ALA A 34 -4.46 4.51 -33.47
CA ALA A 34 -3.94 5.66 -32.74
C ALA A 34 -4.03 5.50 -31.20
N CYS A 35 -5.16 4.95 -30.69
CA CYS A 35 -5.39 4.81 -29.24
C CYS A 35 -5.59 3.36 -28.79
N GLU A 36 -5.34 2.38 -29.67
CA GLU A 36 -5.46 0.93 -29.43
C GLU A 36 -6.87 0.46 -29.00
N LEU A 37 -7.89 1.27 -29.19
CA LEU A 37 -9.27 0.93 -28.88
C LEU A 37 -9.72 -0.30 -29.68
N LYS A 38 -10.23 -1.33 -28.99
CA LYS A 38 -10.82 -2.54 -29.59
C LYS A 38 -12.33 -2.55 -29.38
N THR A 39 -13.08 -2.86 -30.42
CA THR A 39 -14.55 -2.87 -30.39
C THR A 39 -15.12 -4.13 -31.03
N TRP A 40 -16.34 -4.52 -30.61
CA TRP A 40 -17.08 -5.66 -31.12
C TRP A 40 -18.56 -5.29 -31.25
N LEU A 41 -19.24 -5.77 -32.30
CA LEU A 41 -20.67 -5.47 -32.54
C LEU A 41 -21.59 -5.88 -31.39
N HIS A 42 -21.25 -6.91 -30.65
CA HIS A 42 -22.03 -7.39 -29.50
C HIS A 42 -21.71 -6.72 -28.17
N ASN A 43 -20.86 -5.73 -28.18
CA ASN A 43 -20.36 -5.08 -26.97
C ASN A 43 -20.65 -3.58 -26.94
N ASP A 44 -21.91 -3.23 -27.23
CA ASP A 44 -22.38 -1.84 -27.28
C ASP A 44 -22.16 -1.05 -25.99
N GLU A 45 -22.11 -1.72 -24.84
CA GLU A 45 -21.89 -1.08 -23.54
C GLU A 45 -20.49 -0.43 -23.41
N ILE A 46 -19.50 -0.93 -24.15
CA ILE A 46 -18.15 -0.34 -24.15
C ILE A 46 -18.18 1.06 -24.76
N TRP A 47 -19.01 1.30 -25.73
CA TRP A 47 -19.21 2.59 -26.38
C TRP A 47 -19.88 3.62 -25.48
N ALA A 48 -20.92 3.21 -24.76
CA ALA A 48 -21.60 4.08 -23.80
C ALA A 48 -20.67 4.59 -22.69
N LYS A 49 -19.66 3.83 -22.32
CA LYS A 49 -18.68 4.19 -21.29
C LYS A 49 -17.58 5.13 -21.77
N ARG A 50 -17.33 5.24 -23.09
CA ARG A 50 -16.25 6.04 -23.67
C ARG A 50 -16.69 7.35 -24.31
N GLY A 51 -17.90 7.79 -24.07
CA GLY A 51 -18.29 9.18 -24.27
C GLY A 51 -18.98 9.55 -25.57
N SER A 52 -19.10 8.69 -26.58
CA SER A 52 -19.87 9.03 -27.80
C SER A 52 -21.38 8.98 -27.60
N GLY A 53 -21.88 8.31 -26.55
CA GLY A 53 -23.32 8.13 -26.28
C GLY A 53 -24.05 7.29 -27.32
N LYS A 54 -23.32 6.73 -28.28
CA LYS A 54 -23.86 5.93 -29.39
C LYS A 54 -23.27 4.54 -29.35
N GLY A 55 -24.11 3.53 -29.49
CA GLY A 55 -23.65 2.17 -29.68
C GLY A 55 -22.87 2.02 -30.98
N TYR A 56 -21.97 1.04 -31.02
CA TYR A 56 -21.14 0.77 -32.19
C TYR A 56 -21.91 0.60 -33.51
N LYS A 57 -23.07 -0.02 -33.45
CA LYS A 57 -23.98 -0.15 -34.60
C LYS A 57 -24.43 1.21 -35.14
N LEU A 58 -24.81 2.12 -34.24
CA LEU A 58 -25.25 3.47 -34.61
C LEU A 58 -24.06 4.27 -35.22
N PHE A 59 -22.89 4.16 -34.63
CA PHE A 59 -21.68 4.78 -35.17
C PHE A 59 -21.40 4.37 -36.62
N LEU A 60 -21.46 3.08 -36.94
CA LEU A 60 -21.26 2.59 -38.29
C LEU A 60 -22.35 3.12 -39.25
N THR A 61 -23.60 3.12 -38.81
CA THR A 61 -24.73 3.63 -39.62
C THR A 61 -24.60 5.12 -39.89
N ASP A 62 -24.23 5.90 -38.88
CA ASP A 62 -24.05 7.35 -39.02
C ASP A 62 -22.89 7.73 -39.95
N ASN A 63 -21.90 6.84 -40.11
CA ASN A 63 -20.79 7.02 -41.04
C ASN A 63 -21.04 6.37 -42.41
N GLY A 64 -22.26 5.98 -42.72
CA GLY A 64 -22.66 5.49 -44.04
C GLY A 64 -22.28 4.04 -44.35
N HIS A 65 -21.95 3.24 -43.34
CA HIS A 65 -21.60 1.84 -43.49
C HIS A 65 -22.74 0.91 -43.11
N SER A 66 -22.97 -0.14 -43.90
CA SER A 66 -23.94 -1.16 -43.56
C SER A 66 -23.45 -1.99 -42.37
N VAL A 67 -24.22 -2.00 -41.30
CA VAL A 67 -24.00 -2.91 -40.18
C VAL A 67 -24.31 -4.33 -40.67
N PRO A 68 -23.39 -5.30 -40.50
CA PRO A 68 -23.73 -6.70 -40.76
C PRO A 68 -24.97 -7.05 -39.93
N ARG A 69 -26.01 -7.59 -40.56
CA ARG A 69 -27.17 -8.11 -39.84
C ARG A 69 -26.67 -9.24 -38.92
N THR A 70 -26.36 -8.93 -37.69
CA THR A 70 -26.51 -9.90 -36.62
C THR A 70 -28.01 -9.98 -36.40
N ASP A 71 -28.64 -11.03 -36.89
CA ASP A 71 -29.97 -11.35 -36.44
C ASP A 71 -29.96 -11.27 -34.93
N GLU A 72 -30.91 -10.55 -34.34
CA GLU A 72 -31.21 -10.59 -32.89
C GLU A 72 -31.78 -11.96 -32.51
N THR A 73 -31.47 -12.98 -33.30
CA THR A 73 -31.62 -14.34 -32.87
C THR A 73 -30.78 -14.46 -31.61
N HIS A 74 -31.51 -14.46 -30.48
CA HIS A 74 -31.02 -15.12 -29.28
C HIS A 74 -30.05 -16.17 -29.73
N PHE A 75 -28.82 -16.11 -29.20
CA PHE A 75 -27.84 -17.17 -29.37
C PHE A 75 -28.55 -18.46 -28.99
N ILE A 76 -29.23 -19.09 -29.97
CA ILE A 76 -29.70 -20.45 -29.84
C ILE A 76 -28.42 -21.23 -29.83
N PRO A 77 -28.05 -21.85 -28.70
CA PRO A 77 -26.90 -22.71 -28.67
C PRO A 77 -27.06 -23.66 -29.85
N LYS A 78 -26.17 -23.63 -30.84
CA LYS A 78 -26.08 -24.75 -31.80
C LYS A 78 -26.09 -25.98 -30.93
N ASP A 79 -26.98 -26.93 -31.22
CA ASP A 79 -27.20 -28.16 -30.45
C ASP A 79 -25.95 -28.55 -29.72
N ILE A 80 -25.95 -28.33 -28.40
CA ILE A 80 -24.80 -28.64 -27.56
C ILE A 80 -24.81 -30.14 -27.56
N LYS A 81 -23.97 -30.72 -28.41
CA LYS A 81 -23.71 -32.15 -28.32
C LYS A 81 -23.03 -32.32 -26.95
N GLU A 82 -23.81 -32.78 -25.97
CA GLU A 82 -23.20 -33.32 -24.75
C GLU A 82 -22.03 -34.20 -25.18
N PRO A 83 -20.88 -34.16 -24.47
CA PRO A 83 -19.79 -35.07 -24.76
C PRO A 83 -20.37 -36.49 -24.84
N THR A 84 -20.52 -37.02 -26.06
CA THR A 84 -21.16 -38.34 -26.33
C THR A 84 -20.24 -39.50 -25.94
N GLY A 85 -18.99 -39.20 -25.61
CA GLY A 85 -17.98 -40.11 -25.11
C GLY A 85 -17.63 -39.89 -23.64
N GLY A 86 -17.02 -40.88 -23.00
CA GLY A 86 -16.52 -40.85 -21.64
C GLY A 86 -17.43 -41.49 -20.61
N THR A 87 -16.84 -41.82 -19.48
CA THR A 87 -17.49 -42.49 -18.36
C THR A 87 -17.31 -41.73 -17.07
N PHE A 88 -18.16 -41.99 -16.09
CA PHE A 88 -18.03 -41.40 -14.76
C PHE A 88 -16.97 -42.12 -13.96
N VAL A 89 -15.73 -41.69 -14.07
CA VAL A 89 -14.57 -42.30 -13.38
C VAL A 89 -14.13 -41.40 -12.24
N GLY A 90 -14.05 -41.96 -11.04
CA GLY A 90 -13.54 -41.27 -9.88
C GLY A 90 -12.06 -40.92 -10.03
N ILE A 91 -11.66 -39.69 -9.66
CA ILE A 91 -10.28 -39.25 -9.66
C ILE A 91 -10.00 -38.35 -8.44
N ARG A 92 -8.75 -38.31 -7.98
CA ARG A 92 -8.30 -37.43 -6.89
C ARG A 92 -9.18 -37.56 -5.61
N GLY A 93 -9.60 -38.76 -5.26
CA GLY A 93 -10.47 -39.04 -4.12
C GLY A 93 -11.97 -38.79 -4.37
N ILE A 94 -12.34 -38.18 -5.48
CA ILE A 94 -13.75 -37.98 -5.88
C ILE A 94 -14.31 -39.30 -6.41
N THR A 95 -15.48 -39.71 -5.91
CA THR A 95 -16.14 -40.95 -6.33
C THR A 95 -16.84 -40.83 -7.68
N SER A 96 -17.04 -41.97 -8.36
CA SER A 96 -17.80 -42.04 -9.61
C SER A 96 -19.24 -41.52 -9.45
N SER A 97 -19.88 -41.75 -8.31
CA SER A 97 -21.22 -41.25 -8.01
C SER A 97 -21.25 -39.72 -7.86
N THR A 98 -20.18 -39.12 -7.34
CA THR A 98 -20.04 -37.65 -7.30
C THR A 98 -19.83 -37.08 -8.71
N MET A 99 -18.99 -37.75 -9.53
CA MET A 99 -18.80 -37.35 -10.93
C MET A 99 -20.13 -37.42 -11.72
N GLU A 100 -20.91 -38.48 -11.51
CA GLU A 100 -22.24 -38.63 -12.11
C GLU A 100 -23.20 -37.52 -11.66
N LYS A 101 -23.23 -37.23 -10.36
CA LYS A 101 -24.05 -36.12 -9.80
C LYS A 101 -23.79 -34.77 -10.47
N PHE A 102 -22.53 -34.46 -10.73
CA PHE A 102 -22.12 -33.20 -11.37
C PHE A 102 -22.00 -33.29 -12.90
N ASN A 103 -22.40 -34.42 -13.50
CA ASN A 103 -22.29 -34.69 -14.94
C ASN A 103 -20.87 -34.45 -15.50
N VAL A 104 -19.86 -34.94 -14.77
CA VAL A 104 -18.45 -34.83 -15.17
C VAL A 104 -17.96 -36.15 -15.73
N LYS A 105 -17.70 -36.20 -17.04
CA LYS A 105 -17.25 -37.40 -17.76
C LYS A 105 -15.75 -37.33 -18.05
N THR A 106 -15.08 -38.50 -17.98
CA THR A 106 -13.68 -38.66 -18.35
C THR A 106 -13.57 -39.47 -19.64
N ASP A 107 -12.86 -38.95 -20.62
CA ASP A 107 -12.56 -39.57 -21.90
C ASP A 107 -11.04 -39.52 -22.16
N GLY A 108 -10.36 -40.63 -21.90
CA GLY A 108 -8.90 -40.70 -21.94
C GLY A 108 -8.24 -39.67 -21.01
N ASP A 109 -7.45 -38.76 -21.56
CA ASP A 109 -6.78 -37.68 -20.84
C ASP A 109 -7.66 -36.45 -20.60
N LYS A 110 -8.94 -36.47 -20.99
CA LYS A 110 -9.83 -35.33 -20.94
C LYS A 110 -10.91 -35.51 -19.89
N GLN A 111 -11.15 -34.48 -19.10
CA GLN A 111 -12.23 -34.38 -18.14
C GLN A 111 -13.16 -33.24 -18.54
N HIS A 112 -14.43 -33.56 -18.74
CA HIS A 112 -15.44 -32.64 -19.27
C HIS A 112 -16.40 -32.20 -18.17
N TYR A 113 -16.39 -30.92 -17.84
CA TYR A 113 -17.29 -30.27 -16.89
C TYR A 113 -18.41 -29.59 -17.64
N VAL A 114 -19.64 -30.02 -17.43
CA VAL A 114 -20.84 -29.47 -18.10
C VAL A 114 -21.48 -28.41 -17.22
N TYR A 115 -21.61 -27.22 -17.77
CA TYR A 115 -22.21 -26.06 -17.10
C TYR A 115 -23.73 -25.97 -17.33
N PRO A 116 -24.46 -25.15 -16.53
CA PRO A 116 -25.92 -25.11 -16.58
C PRO A 116 -26.54 -24.86 -17.96
N SER A 117 -25.91 -24.03 -18.80
CA SER A 117 -26.36 -23.79 -20.19
C SER A 117 -25.92 -24.87 -21.18
N GLY A 118 -25.23 -25.91 -20.73
CA GLY A 118 -24.65 -26.96 -21.55
C GLY A 118 -23.27 -26.62 -22.14
N GLY A 119 -22.70 -25.49 -21.81
CA GLY A 119 -21.28 -25.18 -22.10
C GLY A 119 -20.36 -26.19 -21.43
N VAL A 120 -19.25 -26.52 -22.07
CA VAL A 120 -18.31 -27.54 -21.58
C VAL A 120 -16.93 -26.92 -21.38
N LYS A 121 -16.41 -27.04 -20.16
CA LYS A 121 -15.00 -26.80 -19.83
C LYS A 121 -14.28 -28.15 -19.82
N THR A 122 -13.21 -28.26 -20.56
CA THR A 122 -12.42 -29.51 -20.65
C THR A 122 -11.06 -29.29 -20.04
N ARG A 123 -10.71 -30.13 -19.06
CA ARG A 123 -9.37 -30.19 -18.48
C ARG A 123 -8.59 -31.34 -19.10
N TYR A 124 -7.37 -31.08 -19.51
CA TYR A 124 -6.40 -32.10 -19.86
C TYR A 124 -5.68 -32.55 -18.59
N ILE A 125 -5.83 -33.84 -18.23
CA ILE A 125 -5.38 -34.37 -16.92
C ILE A 125 -3.86 -34.33 -16.82
N SER A 126 -3.17 -34.68 -17.90
CA SER A 126 -1.69 -34.77 -17.96
C SER A 126 -1.01 -33.39 -17.92
N THR A 127 -1.49 -32.43 -18.69
CA THR A 127 -0.89 -31.11 -18.82
C THR A 127 -1.47 -30.06 -17.88
N LYS A 128 -2.65 -30.34 -17.29
CA LYS A 128 -3.48 -29.42 -16.50
C LYS A 128 -4.00 -28.20 -17.26
N ASP A 129 -3.91 -28.23 -18.59
CA ASP A 129 -4.48 -27.18 -19.44
C ASP A 129 -5.98 -27.28 -19.52
N PHE A 130 -6.61 -26.17 -19.93
CA PHE A 130 -8.04 -26.07 -20.10
C PHE A 130 -8.40 -25.61 -21.51
N SER A 131 -9.49 -26.18 -22.03
CA SER A 131 -10.20 -25.63 -23.20
C SER A 131 -11.67 -25.47 -22.86
N ALA A 132 -12.36 -24.58 -23.58
CA ALA A 132 -13.78 -24.33 -23.36
C ALA A 132 -14.54 -24.35 -24.69
N SER A 133 -15.73 -24.92 -24.68
CA SER A 133 -16.65 -24.92 -25.79
C SER A 133 -18.00 -24.40 -25.32
N ASN A 134 -18.47 -23.31 -25.94
CA ASN A 134 -19.74 -22.64 -25.60
C ASN A 134 -19.91 -22.31 -24.09
N LEU A 135 -18.80 -22.22 -23.36
CA LEU A 135 -18.83 -21.88 -21.94
C LEU A 135 -19.23 -20.41 -21.77
N ARG A 136 -20.21 -20.18 -20.91
CA ARG A 136 -20.64 -18.83 -20.52
C ARG A 136 -19.90 -18.41 -19.26
N SER A 137 -19.37 -17.22 -19.26
CA SER A 137 -18.68 -16.64 -18.09
C SER A 137 -19.64 -16.12 -17.01
N ASP A 138 -20.95 -16.20 -17.25
CA ASP A 138 -22.01 -15.71 -16.36
C ASP A 138 -22.78 -16.83 -15.65
N GLU A 139 -22.17 -18.00 -15.47
CA GLU A 139 -22.74 -19.17 -14.81
C GLU A 139 -21.77 -19.78 -13.79
N LEU A 140 -22.32 -20.29 -12.68
CA LEU A 140 -21.57 -21.07 -11.69
C LEU A 140 -21.69 -22.56 -12.05
N PHE A 141 -20.58 -23.28 -11.98
CA PHE A 141 -20.60 -24.73 -12.15
C PHE A 141 -21.41 -25.40 -11.04
N GLY A 142 -22.29 -26.32 -11.39
CA GLY A 142 -23.15 -27.07 -10.46
C GLY A 142 -24.40 -26.30 -9.98
N MET A 143 -24.58 -25.04 -10.35
CA MET A 143 -25.72 -24.21 -9.91
C MET A 143 -27.09 -24.86 -10.26
N ASN A 144 -27.20 -25.48 -11.43
CA ASN A 144 -28.43 -26.16 -11.89
C ASN A 144 -28.83 -27.38 -11.04
N LEU A 145 -27.93 -27.88 -10.20
CA LEU A 145 -28.20 -29.03 -9.32
C LEU A 145 -28.94 -28.63 -8.04
N PHE A 146 -29.01 -27.34 -7.75
CA PHE A 146 -29.54 -26.81 -6.51
C PHE A 146 -30.56 -25.70 -6.78
N PRO A 147 -31.86 -25.99 -6.63
CA PRO A 147 -32.90 -24.97 -6.83
C PRO A 147 -32.80 -23.84 -5.78
N VAL A 148 -33.50 -22.75 -6.05
CA VAL A 148 -33.68 -21.63 -5.12
C VAL A 148 -34.21 -22.17 -3.79
N ASN A 149 -33.65 -21.72 -2.66
CA ASN A 149 -34.00 -22.17 -1.31
C ASN A 149 -33.72 -23.68 -1.04
N ALA A 150 -32.84 -24.32 -1.80
CA ALA A 150 -32.47 -25.72 -1.58
C ALA A 150 -31.84 -25.99 -0.19
N SER A 151 -31.27 -24.97 0.42
CA SER A 151 -30.64 -25.01 1.75
C SER A 151 -30.53 -23.59 2.33
N ARG A 152 -30.16 -23.49 3.61
CA ARG A 152 -29.83 -22.20 4.23
C ARG A 152 -28.44 -21.69 3.84
N ILE A 153 -27.54 -22.60 3.45
CA ILE A 153 -26.13 -22.30 3.21
C ILE A 153 -25.76 -22.76 1.80
N VAL A 154 -25.02 -21.92 1.09
CA VAL A 154 -24.33 -22.28 -0.16
C VAL A 154 -22.81 -22.12 0.03
N THR A 155 -22.03 -23.02 -0.58
CA THR A 155 -20.58 -22.93 -0.61
C THR A 155 -20.12 -22.59 -2.03
N ILE A 156 -19.23 -21.61 -2.16
CA ILE A 156 -18.59 -21.25 -3.42
C ILE A 156 -17.11 -21.62 -3.32
N THR A 157 -16.66 -22.46 -4.24
CA THR A 157 -15.24 -22.85 -4.37
C THR A 157 -14.62 -22.20 -5.60
N GLU A 158 -13.29 -22.24 -5.72
CA GLU A 158 -12.61 -21.66 -6.87
C GLU A 158 -12.75 -22.51 -8.14
N GLY A 159 -12.66 -23.83 -8.01
CA GLY A 159 -12.64 -24.75 -9.13
C GLY A 159 -13.65 -25.90 -9.03
N GLU A 160 -13.91 -26.55 -10.18
CA GLU A 160 -14.87 -27.64 -10.30
C GLU A 160 -14.49 -28.87 -9.48
N VAL A 161 -13.20 -29.16 -9.38
CA VAL A 161 -12.67 -30.28 -8.57
C VAL A 161 -12.94 -30.03 -7.10
N ASP A 162 -12.77 -28.77 -6.65
CA ASP A 162 -13.02 -28.39 -5.26
C ASP A 162 -14.50 -28.43 -4.93
N THR A 163 -15.36 -28.02 -5.89
CA THR A 163 -16.82 -28.15 -5.76
C THR A 163 -17.23 -29.59 -5.48
N MET A 164 -16.78 -30.53 -6.30
CA MET A 164 -17.11 -31.94 -6.15
C MET A 164 -16.53 -32.52 -4.86
N SER A 165 -15.31 -32.15 -4.51
CA SER A 165 -14.65 -32.58 -3.27
C SER A 165 -15.40 -32.09 -2.03
N ALA A 166 -15.71 -30.79 -1.99
CA ALA A 166 -16.46 -30.16 -0.93
C ALA A 166 -17.86 -30.77 -0.78
N TRP A 167 -18.57 -30.90 -1.91
CA TRP A 167 -19.90 -31.52 -1.91
C TRP A 167 -19.86 -32.96 -1.39
N GLN A 168 -18.90 -33.76 -1.85
CA GLN A 168 -18.74 -35.15 -1.39
C GLN A 168 -18.52 -35.24 0.12
N MET A 169 -17.61 -34.42 0.64
CA MET A 169 -17.32 -34.40 2.07
C MET A 169 -18.50 -33.89 2.90
N LEU A 170 -19.18 -32.83 2.48
CA LEU A 170 -20.33 -32.29 3.21
C LEU A 170 -21.55 -33.19 3.17
N SER A 171 -21.78 -33.90 2.06
CA SER A 171 -22.95 -34.76 1.86
C SER A 171 -22.81 -36.13 2.48
N GLN A 172 -21.59 -36.60 2.74
CA GLN A 172 -21.37 -37.89 3.35
C GLN A 172 -21.95 -37.97 4.78
N GLY A 173 -22.93 -38.83 4.97
CA GLY A 173 -23.63 -38.98 6.25
C GLY A 173 -24.57 -37.83 6.58
N SER A 174 -24.87 -36.93 5.64
CA SER A 174 -25.82 -35.84 5.78
C SER A 174 -27.17 -36.22 5.16
N THR A 175 -28.25 -35.86 5.83
CA THR A 175 -29.61 -35.92 5.28
C THR A 175 -30.00 -34.59 4.63
N TYR A 176 -29.18 -33.56 4.75
CA TYR A 176 -29.42 -32.22 4.22
C TYR A 176 -28.76 -32.02 2.86
N THR A 177 -29.40 -31.25 2.02
CA THR A 177 -28.80 -30.79 0.77
C THR A 177 -27.71 -29.73 1.09
N ASN A 178 -26.52 -29.94 0.56
CA ASN A 178 -25.40 -29.03 0.71
C ASN A 178 -25.03 -28.44 -0.66
N PRO A 179 -25.60 -27.29 -1.06
CA PRO A 179 -25.26 -26.63 -2.30
C PRO A 179 -23.79 -26.22 -2.32
N VAL A 180 -23.05 -26.70 -3.31
CA VAL A 180 -21.66 -26.31 -3.58
C VAL A 180 -21.53 -26.03 -5.06
N VAL A 181 -20.96 -24.87 -5.38
CA VAL A 181 -20.76 -24.39 -6.76
C VAL A 181 -19.36 -23.82 -6.91
N SER A 182 -18.86 -23.72 -8.14
CA SER A 182 -17.60 -23.03 -8.39
C SER A 182 -17.71 -21.89 -9.38
N LEU A 183 -16.69 -21.02 -9.31
CA LEU A 183 -16.47 -19.96 -10.27
C LEU A 183 -16.08 -20.56 -11.64
N PRO A 184 -16.49 -19.92 -12.76
CA PRO A 184 -16.06 -20.36 -14.09
C PRO A 184 -14.59 -20.05 -14.38
N SER A 185 -14.02 -19.08 -13.65
CA SER A 185 -12.63 -18.64 -13.75
C SER A 185 -12.17 -17.95 -12.45
N ALA A 186 -10.87 -17.84 -12.23
CA ALA A 186 -10.29 -17.14 -11.09
C ALA A 186 -10.67 -15.63 -11.03
N THR A 187 -11.03 -15.04 -12.17
CA THR A 187 -11.49 -13.65 -12.26
C THR A 187 -12.89 -13.60 -12.85
N PRO A 188 -13.94 -13.79 -12.05
CA PRO A 188 -15.31 -13.78 -12.53
C PRO A 188 -15.74 -12.38 -12.98
N SER A 189 -16.57 -12.34 -14.03
CA SER A 189 -17.09 -11.09 -14.56
C SER A 189 -18.23 -10.51 -13.70
N GLY A 190 -18.43 -9.19 -13.74
CA GLY A 190 -19.58 -8.56 -13.07
C GLY A 190 -20.93 -9.13 -13.51
N LYS A 191 -21.06 -9.58 -14.77
CA LYS A 191 -22.27 -10.23 -15.31
C LYS A 191 -22.62 -11.53 -14.62
N LEU A 192 -21.62 -12.29 -14.14
CA LEU A 192 -21.86 -13.49 -13.34
C LEU A 192 -22.68 -13.16 -12.08
N TRP A 193 -22.24 -12.15 -11.38
CA TRP A 193 -22.86 -11.77 -10.12
C TRP A 193 -24.26 -11.19 -10.31
N GLU A 194 -24.47 -10.37 -11.34
CA GLU A 194 -25.80 -9.86 -11.70
C GLU A 194 -26.79 -10.99 -11.99
N LYS A 195 -26.36 -11.99 -12.75
CA LYS A 195 -27.21 -13.14 -13.13
C LYS A 195 -27.48 -14.08 -11.96
N CYS A 196 -26.48 -14.33 -11.14
CA CYS A 196 -26.59 -15.27 -10.02
C CYS A 196 -27.15 -14.62 -8.74
N LYS A 197 -27.31 -13.27 -8.70
CA LYS A 197 -27.72 -12.53 -7.51
C LYS A 197 -28.98 -13.08 -6.85
N GLY A 198 -30.05 -13.27 -7.63
CA GLY A 198 -31.31 -13.75 -7.08
C GLY A 198 -31.23 -15.16 -6.52
N TRP A 199 -30.43 -16.05 -7.14
CA TRP A 199 -30.19 -17.40 -6.62
C TRP A 199 -29.34 -17.36 -5.35
N LEU A 200 -28.24 -16.58 -5.33
CA LEU A 200 -27.38 -16.42 -4.17
C LEU A 200 -28.12 -15.76 -3.00
N ASP A 201 -29.02 -14.81 -3.28
CA ASP A 201 -29.80 -14.14 -2.24
C ASP A 201 -30.82 -15.05 -1.55
N SER A 202 -31.18 -16.19 -2.16
CA SER A 202 -32.04 -17.18 -1.55
C SER A 202 -31.40 -17.92 -0.35
N PHE A 203 -30.10 -17.83 -0.19
CA PHE A 203 -29.37 -18.44 0.93
C PHE A 203 -29.18 -17.43 2.07
N GLU A 204 -29.22 -17.91 3.30
CA GLU A 204 -28.95 -17.10 4.49
C GLU A 204 -27.45 -16.88 4.70
N LYS A 205 -26.63 -17.85 4.27
CA LYS A 205 -25.17 -17.82 4.44
C LYS A 205 -24.49 -18.29 3.15
N ILE A 206 -23.49 -17.54 2.72
CA ILE A 206 -22.62 -17.85 1.59
C ILE A 206 -21.21 -18.10 2.15
N ILE A 207 -20.74 -19.33 2.07
CA ILE A 207 -19.39 -19.70 2.51
C ILE A 207 -18.46 -19.70 1.31
N LEU A 208 -17.43 -18.89 1.36
CA LEU A 208 -16.36 -18.87 0.38
C LEU A 208 -15.24 -19.82 0.83
N SER A 209 -15.06 -20.91 0.06
CA SER A 209 -13.96 -21.87 0.19
C SER A 209 -13.03 -21.67 -1.00
N VAL A 210 -12.38 -20.52 -1.05
CA VAL A 210 -11.46 -20.08 -2.11
C VAL A 210 -10.04 -20.02 -1.56
N ASP A 211 -9.03 -19.98 -2.44
CA ASP A 211 -7.62 -19.88 -2.05
C ASP A 211 -7.36 -18.58 -1.28
N ASN A 212 -6.41 -18.63 -0.34
CA ASN A 212 -6.03 -17.46 0.45
C ASN A 212 -5.00 -16.60 -0.29
N ASP A 213 -5.36 -16.18 -1.50
CA ASP A 213 -4.55 -15.36 -2.39
C ASP A 213 -5.27 -14.06 -2.81
N THR A 214 -4.64 -13.28 -3.68
CA THR A 214 -5.20 -12.01 -4.18
C THR A 214 -6.49 -12.21 -4.97
N ALA A 215 -6.65 -13.33 -5.69
CA ALA A 215 -7.85 -13.61 -6.48
C ALA A 215 -9.02 -13.96 -5.55
N GLY A 216 -8.81 -14.85 -4.57
CA GLY A 216 -9.80 -15.19 -3.56
C GLY A 216 -10.25 -14.00 -2.72
N ALA A 217 -9.31 -13.11 -2.33
CA ALA A 217 -9.61 -11.87 -1.62
C ALA A 217 -10.53 -10.95 -2.44
N LYS A 218 -10.29 -10.83 -3.74
CA LYS A 218 -11.10 -10.01 -4.65
C LYS A 218 -12.52 -10.55 -4.85
N VAL A 219 -12.66 -11.88 -4.89
CA VAL A 219 -13.97 -12.55 -4.90
C VAL A 219 -14.72 -12.25 -3.61
N ALA A 220 -14.06 -12.33 -2.46
CA ALA A 220 -14.67 -12.06 -1.16
C ALA A 220 -15.13 -10.60 -1.03
N GLU A 221 -14.33 -9.64 -1.48
CA GLU A 221 -14.68 -8.22 -1.52
C GLU A 221 -15.92 -7.97 -2.40
N THR A 222 -15.92 -8.52 -3.63
CA THR A 222 -17.05 -8.40 -4.55
C THR A 222 -18.33 -9.02 -3.98
N MET A 223 -18.22 -10.19 -3.35
CA MET A 223 -19.35 -10.85 -2.71
C MET A 223 -19.86 -10.07 -1.49
N PHE A 224 -18.97 -9.45 -0.73
CA PHE A 224 -19.34 -8.59 0.39
C PHE A 224 -20.11 -7.36 -0.07
N ASP A 225 -19.69 -6.70 -1.15
CA ASP A 225 -20.41 -5.56 -1.71
C ASP A 225 -21.86 -5.91 -2.12
N LEU A 226 -22.05 -7.12 -2.61
CA LEU A 226 -23.39 -7.61 -3.02
C LEU A 226 -24.22 -8.13 -1.85
N PHE A 227 -23.60 -8.76 -0.86
CA PHE A 227 -24.24 -9.47 0.26
C PHE A 227 -23.53 -9.18 1.60
N PRO A 228 -23.52 -7.95 2.12
CA PRO A 228 -22.69 -7.53 3.26
C PRO A 228 -22.90 -8.33 4.55
N THR A 229 -24.06 -8.98 4.70
CA THR A 229 -24.42 -9.71 5.93
C THR A 229 -24.30 -11.23 5.81
N LYS A 230 -24.13 -11.76 4.59
CA LYS A 230 -24.24 -13.22 4.30
C LYS A 230 -22.90 -13.89 4.01
N VAL A 231 -21.82 -13.15 3.75
CA VAL A 231 -20.53 -13.70 3.30
C VAL A 231 -19.67 -14.16 4.47
N TYR A 232 -19.18 -15.38 4.37
CA TYR A 232 -18.30 -16.01 5.33
C TYR A 232 -17.09 -16.63 4.62
N MET A 233 -15.91 -16.49 5.22
CA MET A 233 -14.67 -17.07 4.73
C MET A 233 -14.37 -18.38 5.49
N MET A 234 -14.07 -19.42 4.76
CA MET A 234 -13.57 -20.66 5.32
C MET A 234 -12.05 -20.60 5.43
N ASP A 235 -11.51 -20.99 6.56
CA ASP A 235 -10.07 -21.11 6.78
C ASP A 235 -9.67 -22.57 6.52
N HIS A 236 -8.86 -22.80 5.50
CA HIS A 236 -8.37 -24.13 5.14
C HIS A 236 -7.22 -24.62 6.03
N GLY A 237 -6.69 -23.78 6.93
CA GLY A 237 -5.56 -24.13 7.80
C GLY A 237 -4.31 -24.51 7.01
N SER A 238 -3.82 -25.74 7.17
CA SER A 238 -2.64 -26.25 6.44
C SER A 238 -2.97 -26.83 5.07
N HIS A 239 -4.25 -27.01 4.73
CA HIS A 239 -4.66 -27.55 3.43
C HIS A 239 -4.79 -26.42 2.41
N LYS A 240 -4.45 -26.73 1.16
CA LYS A 240 -4.50 -25.75 0.10
C LYS A 240 -5.94 -25.43 -0.33
N ASP A 241 -6.71 -26.48 -0.63
CA ASP A 241 -8.04 -26.40 -1.22
C ASP A 241 -8.92 -27.56 -0.72
N ALA A 242 -10.20 -27.58 -1.13
CA ALA A 242 -11.12 -28.64 -0.71
C ALA A 242 -10.70 -30.04 -1.21
N ASN A 243 -10.03 -30.13 -2.35
CA ASN A 243 -9.56 -31.42 -2.85
C ASN A 243 -8.37 -31.94 -2.04
N ASP A 244 -7.53 -31.08 -1.51
CA ASP A 244 -6.42 -31.47 -0.63
C ASP A 244 -6.93 -32.14 0.65
N PHE A 245 -7.98 -31.61 1.30
CA PHE A 245 -8.66 -32.27 2.42
C PHE A 245 -9.19 -33.67 2.05
N LEU A 246 -9.78 -33.77 0.85
CA LEU A 246 -10.35 -35.06 0.42
C LEU A 246 -9.26 -36.11 0.17
N GLN A 247 -8.18 -35.74 -0.49
CA GLN A 247 -7.06 -36.64 -0.79
C GLN A 247 -6.29 -37.06 0.48
N SER A 248 -6.19 -36.18 1.46
CA SER A 248 -5.57 -36.46 2.77
C SER A 248 -6.46 -37.30 3.69
N GLY A 249 -7.73 -37.51 3.33
CA GLY A 249 -8.70 -38.20 4.18
C GLY A 249 -9.26 -37.38 5.34
N ASP A 250 -8.99 -36.06 5.36
CA ASP A 250 -9.33 -35.16 6.47
C ASP A 250 -10.73 -34.55 6.36
N GLN A 251 -11.72 -35.34 5.99
CA GLN A 251 -13.11 -34.92 5.82
C GLN A 251 -13.71 -34.27 7.08
N LYS A 252 -13.32 -34.76 8.28
CA LYS A 252 -13.78 -34.20 9.54
C LYS A 252 -13.24 -32.82 9.75
N ALA A 253 -11.97 -32.57 9.40
CA ALA A 253 -11.35 -31.26 9.47
C ALA A 253 -12.03 -30.27 8.49
N TYR A 254 -12.33 -30.71 7.26
CA TYR A 254 -13.09 -29.90 6.31
C TYR A 254 -14.46 -29.47 6.87
N LYS A 255 -15.24 -30.42 7.41
CA LYS A 255 -16.54 -30.13 8.04
C LYS A 255 -16.39 -29.15 9.21
N SER A 256 -15.36 -29.35 10.05
CA SER A 256 -15.09 -28.43 11.17
C SER A 256 -14.74 -27.01 10.68
N ALA A 257 -13.88 -26.88 9.69
CA ALA A 257 -13.53 -25.59 9.07
C ALA A 257 -14.74 -24.91 8.41
N TRP A 258 -15.59 -25.68 7.75
CA TRP A 258 -16.83 -25.19 7.14
C TRP A 258 -17.81 -24.64 8.17
N TRP A 259 -18.03 -25.34 9.28
CA TRP A 259 -18.85 -24.85 10.40
C TRP A 259 -18.21 -23.67 11.12
N GLY A 260 -16.87 -23.64 11.18
CA GLY A 260 -16.06 -22.58 11.76
C GLY A 260 -15.88 -21.36 10.86
N ALA A 261 -16.45 -21.35 9.64
CA ALA A 261 -16.32 -20.23 8.73
C ALA A 261 -16.72 -18.90 9.38
N LYS A 262 -15.82 -17.91 9.32
CA LYS A 262 -15.98 -16.60 9.96
C LYS A 262 -16.61 -15.61 9.00
N LYS A 263 -17.43 -14.71 9.53
CA LYS A 263 -18.01 -13.62 8.74
C LYS A 263 -16.89 -12.82 8.08
N TYR A 264 -17.01 -12.57 6.78
CA TYR A 264 -16.04 -11.75 6.07
C TYR A 264 -15.95 -10.36 6.70
N THR A 265 -14.76 -9.90 6.91
CA THR A 265 -14.46 -8.57 7.44
C THR A 265 -13.50 -7.89 6.46
N PRO A 266 -13.86 -6.74 5.89
CA PRO A 266 -12.98 -6.00 5.00
C PRO A 266 -11.65 -5.64 5.67
N ALA A 267 -10.62 -5.42 4.87
CA ALA A 267 -9.33 -4.95 5.38
C ALA A 267 -9.50 -3.63 6.17
N GLY A 268 -8.71 -3.47 7.21
CA GLY A 268 -8.76 -2.28 8.07
C GLY A 268 -9.69 -2.39 9.29
N PHE A 269 -10.40 -3.53 9.46
CA PHE A 269 -11.17 -3.79 10.68
C PHE A 269 -10.44 -4.78 11.59
N THR A 270 -10.28 -4.42 12.85
CA THR A 270 -9.83 -5.34 13.91
C THR A 270 -11.04 -5.88 14.66
N VAL A 271 -11.40 -7.13 14.43
CA VAL A 271 -12.62 -7.75 14.98
C VAL A 271 -12.30 -9.03 15.73
N GLY A 272 -12.86 -9.17 16.93
CA GLY A 272 -12.71 -10.35 17.78
C GLY A 272 -11.49 -10.31 18.70
N VAL A 273 -11.55 -11.06 19.79
CA VAL A 273 -10.55 -11.04 20.87
C VAL A 273 -9.15 -11.41 20.36
N ASP A 274 -9.06 -12.41 19.47
CA ASP A 274 -7.76 -12.89 18.97
C ASP A 274 -7.07 -11.86 18.08
N ALA A 275 -7.83 -11.13 17.23
CA ALA A 275 -7.30 -10.04 16.42
C ALA A 275 -6.78 -8.89 17.30
N TRP A 276 -7.51 -8.52 18.35
CA TRP A 276 -7.06 -7.52 19.32
C TRP A 276 -5.84 -7.98 20.12
N LYS A 277 -5.80 -9.24 20.56
CA LYS A 277 -4.61 -9.79 21.22
C LYS A 277 -3.39 -9.75 20.30
N LYS A 278 -3.56 -10.15 19.05
CA LYS A 278 -2.50 -10.09 18.04
C LYS A 278 -2.03 -8.66 17.83
N ALA A 279 -2.94 -7.72 17.62
CA ALA A 279 -2.62 -6.30 17.46
C ALA A 279 -1.86 -5.74 18.67
N ILE A 280 -2.28 -6.03 19.90
CA ILE A 280 -1.60 -5.56 21.12
C ILE A 280 -0.19 -6.12 21.24
N LEU A 281 0.04 -7.36 20.81
CA LEU A 281 1.35 -8.00 20.90
C LEU A 281 2.30 -7.62 19.75
N GLU A 282 1.77 -7.31 18.58
CA GLU A 282 2.54 -6.96 17.38
C GLU A 282 2.74 -5.45 17.22
N ASP A 283 1.85 -4.63 17.78
CA ASP A 283 1.89 -3.17 17.64
C ASP A 283 2.62 -2.51 18.82
N ASN A 284 3.90 -2.23 18.63
CA ASN A 284 4.53 -1.09 19.25
C ASN A 284 4.97 -0.12 18.14
N PRO A 285 4.07 0.74 17.62
CA PRO A 285 4.35 1.60 16.46
C PRO A 285 5.42 2.66 16.77
N TYR A 286 5.77 2.86 18.04
CA TYR A 286 6.70 3.89 18.48
C TYR A 286 7.89 3.29 19.20
N GLU A 287 8.89 2.93 18.43
CA GLU A 287 10.23 2.75 18.94
C GLU A 287 10.85 4.13 19.17
N TYR A 288 11.81 4.23 20.08
CA TYR A 288 12.58 5.44 20.34
C TYR A 288 14.03 5.14 20.65
N VAL A 289 14.89 6.07 20.27
CA VAL A 289 16.33 6.00 20.60
C VAL A 289 16.64 7.13 21.58
N PRO A 290 17.07 6.84 22.81
CA PRO A 290 17.41 7.86 23.78
C PRO A 290 18.47 8.82 23.23
N THR A 291 18.26 10.11 23.43
CA THR A 291 19.16 11.16 22.97
C THR A 291 20.34 11.34 23.93
N HIS A 292 21.33 12.12 23.50
CA HIS A 292 22.38 12.64 24.41
C HIS A 292 21.91 13.79 25.32
N ILE A 293 20.65 14.20 25.21
CA ILE A 293 20.02 15.25 26.03
C ILE A 293 19.18 14.54 27.09
N GLU A 294 19.69 14.42 28.30
CA GLU A 294 19.04 13.66 29.38
C GLU A 294 17.69 14.26 29.77
N ALA A 295 17.59 15.58 29.84
CA ALA A 295 16.36 16.27 30.17
C ALA A 295 15.26 16.00 29.14
N TYR A 296 15.61 15.91 27.84
CA TYR A 296 14.66 15.52 26.80
C TYR A 296 14.15 14.08 27.00
N ASN A 297 15.03 13.16 27.38
CA ASN A 297 14.66 11.75 27.57
C ASN A 297 13.68 11.56 28.73
N LEU A 298 13.67 12.41 29.75
CA LEU A 298 12.75 12.31 30.88
C LEU A 298 11.29 12.45 30.47
N GLY A 299 10.99 13.34 29.51
CA GLY A 299 9.63 13.56 29.02
C GLY A 299 9.39 12.97 27.62
N GLY A 300 10.33 13.19 26.70
CA GLY A 300 10.26 12.77 25.31
C GLY A 300 10.68 11.33 25.05
N ARG A 301 11.34 10.67 26.00
CA ARG A 301 11.93 9.32 25.94
C ARG A 301 13.07 9.16 24.93
N GLY A 302 13.13 9.97 23.88
CA GLY A 302 14.11 9.91 22.82
C GLY A 302 13.57 10.30 21.46
N TRP A 303 14.39 10.12 20.42
CA TRP A 303 13.94 10.32 19.04
C TRP A 303 13.07 9.16 18.61
N ILE A 304 11.83 9.45 18.24
CA ILE A 304 10.86 8.41 17.87
C ILE A 304 11.16 7.82 16.50
N LYS A 305 10.87 6.52 16.34
CA LYS A 305 10.58 5.85 15.06
C LYS A 305 9.07 5.65 14.97
N GLY A 306 8.52 5.67 13.76
CA GLY A 306 7.06 5.58 13.54
C GLY A 306 6.35 6.93 13.48
N GLY A 307 7.07 8.03 13.36
CA GLY A 307 6.48 9.36 13.20
C GLY A 307 7.49 10.45 12.91
N THR A 308 7.00 11.65 12.58
CA THR A 308 7.82 12.82 12.34
C THR A 308 8.04 13.65 13.60
N THR A 309 9.27 14.11 13.82
CA THR A 309 9.64 15.11 14.83
C THR A 309 10.00 16.41 14.14
N ILE A 310 9.43 17.53 14.58
CA ILE A 310 9.73 18.85 14.05
C ILE A 310 10.46 19.67 15.11
N LEU A 311 11.66 20.16 14.77
CA LEU A 311 12.40 21.15 15.53
C LEU A 311 12.02 22.55 15.04
N LYS A 312 11.28 23.27 15.85
CA LYS A 312 10.73 24.60 15.55
C LYS A 312 11.58 25.68 16.21
N ALA A 313 12.09 26.63 15.41
CA ALA A 313 12.89 27.71 15.98
C ALA A 313 13.08 28.90 15.04
N PRO A 314 13.27 30.12 15.58
CA PRO A 314 13.72 31.28 14.81
C PRO A 314 15.12 31.09 14.20
N PRO A 315 15.50 31.91 13.19
CA PRO A 315 16.86 31.92 12.68
C PRO A 315 17.92 32.27 13.75
N GLY A 316 19.07 31.60 13.69
CA GLY A 316 20.19 31.87 14.61
C GLY A 316 20.06 31.29 16.02
N THR A 317 19.13 30.35 16.25
CA THR A 317 18.98 29.65 17.54
C THR A 317 19.86 28.40 17.69
N GLY A 318 20.70 28.07 16.69
CA GLY A 318 21.60 26.91 16.76
C GLY A 318 20.98 25.62 16.18
N LYS A 319 19.91 25.70 15.39
CA LYS A 319 19.24 24.52 14.79
C LYS A 319 20.18 23.57 14.06
N THR A 320 20.99 24.09 13.15
CA THR A 320 21.92 23.29 12.33
C THR A 320 22.98 22.62 13.20
N SER A 321 23.49 23.33 14.23
CA SER A 321 24.44 22.72 15.17
C SER A 321 23.78 21.59 15.99
N LEU A 322 22.56 21.80 16.49
CA LEU A 322 21.81 20.72 17.16
C LEU A 322 21.55 19.56 16.21
N PHE A 323 21.14 19.83 14.96
CA PHE A 323 20.89 18.79 13.96
C PHE A 323 22.13 17.90 13.75
N ARG A 324 23.31 18.51 13.62
CA ARG A 324 24.58 17.79 13.52
C ARG A 324 24.89 16.97 14.77
N GLY A 325 24.63 17.54 15.95
CA GLY A 325 24.80 16.83 17.23
C GLY A 325 23.91 15.60 17.33
N ILE A 326 22.64 15.71 16.91
CA ILE A 326 21.71 14.58 16.87
C ILE A 326 22.15 13.53 15.84
N GLN A 327 22.53 13.94 14.63
CA GLN A 327 23.04 13.04 13.59
C GLN A 327 24.28 12.28 14.07
N HIS A 328 25.24 12.99 14.67
CA HIS A 328 26.45 12.39 15.22
C HIS A 328 26.13 11.38 16.35
N ASP A 329 25.26 11.73 17.29
CA ASP A 329 24.86 10.85 18.40
C ASP A 329 24.20 9.58 17.86
N LEU A 330 23.24 9.71 16.91
CA LEU A 330 22.57 8.57 16.30
C LEU A 330 23.53 7.66 15.54
N VAL A 331 24.43 8.22 14.73
CA VAL A 331 25.36 7.44 13.90
C VAL A 331 26.46 6.81 14.74
N MET A 332 27.18 7.64 15.54
CA MET A 332 28.42 7.21 16.20
C MET A 332 28.18 6.52 17.52
N LYS A 333 27.15 6.93 18.29
CA LYS A 333 26.91 6.39 19.64
C LYS A 333 25.76 5.38 19.70
N LYS A 334 24.78 5.50 18.80
CA LYS A 334 23.59 4.64 18.79
C LYS A 334 23.58 3.63 17.63
N GLY A 335 24.56 3.69 16.72
CA GLY A 335 24.70 2.75 15.59
C GLY A 335 23.55 2.82 14.58
N GLN A 336 22.85 3.96 14.51
CA GLN A 336 21.74 4.13 13.58
C GLN A 336 22.25 4.58 12.19
N LYS A 337 21.56 4.16 11.14
CA LYS A 337 21.81 4.63 9.78
C LYS A 337 21.01 5.90 9.52
N VAL A 338 21.66 6.93 9.01
CA VAL A 338 21.09 8.26 8.85
C VAL A 338 21.24 8.77 7.42
N ALA A 339 20.15 9.27 6.83
CA ALA A 339 20.18 10.03 5.58
C ALA A 339 19.80 11.49 5.83
N VAL A 340 20.49 12.42 5.17
CA VAL A 340 20.27 13.86 5.38
C VAL A 340 19.98 14.58 4.08
N LEU A 341 19.04 15.52 4.14
CA LEU A 341 18.77 16.52 3.11
C LEU A 341 19.10 17.90 3.68
N HIS A 342 20.26 18.43 3.31
CA HIS A 342 20.63 19.81 3.60
C HIS A 342 20.45 20.68 2.37
N MET A 343 19.51 21.64 2.43
CA MET A 343 19.22 22.52 1.29
C MET A 343 19.95 23.87 1.39
N GLU A 344 20.57 24.18 2.51
CA GLU A 344 21.25 25.45 2.76
C GLU A 344 22.78 25.28 2.82
N GLU A 345 23.30 24.08 2.87
CA GLU A 345 24.73 23.81 2.89
C GLU A 345 25.14 22.70 1.90
N ILE A 346 26.41 22.69 1.54
CA ILE A 346 27.01 21.66 0.68
C ILE A 346 27.46 20.46 1.51
N ASP A 347 27.49 19.28 0.91
CA ASP A 347 27.87 18.02 1.57
C ASP A 347 29.22 18.10 2.31
N GLY A 348 30.21 18.80 1.73
CA GLY A 348 31.50 18.99 2.37
C GLY A 348 31.43 19.78 3.68
N LEU A 349 30.48 20.69 3.85
CA LEU A 349 30.26 21.41 5.10
C LEU A 349 29.53 20.54 6.11
N THR A 350 28.58 19.75 5.67
CA THR A 350 27.91 18.72 6.48
C THR A 350 28.94 17.71 7.04
N GLY A 351 29.82 17.17 6.19
CA GLY A 351 30.87 16.26 6.61
C GLY A 351 31.81 16.86 7.63
N ARG A 352 32.30 18.10 7.41
CA ARG A 352 33.14 18.80 8.37
C ARG A 352 32.41 19.09 9.70
N GLY A 353 31.13 19.42 9.63
CA GLY A 353 30.29 19.59 10.80
C GLY A 353 30.19 18.29 11.65
N MET A 354 30.01 17.16 11.00
CA MET A 354 30.05 15.85 11.67
C MET A 354 31.43 15.53 12.26
N ALA A 355 32.49 15.82 11.50
CA ALA A 355 33.87 15.64 12.00
C ALA A 355 34.20 16.56 13.20
N THR A 356 33.59 17.75 13.25
CA THR A 356 33.69 18.65 14.41
C THR A 356 33.19 17.97 15.69
N TYR A 357 32.04 17.31 15.64
CA TYR A 357 31.48 16.58 16.77
C TYR A 357 32.31 15.34 17.14
N GLU A 358 32.84 14.62 16.14
CA GLU A 358 33.66 13.43 16.36
C GLU A 358 35.03 13.77 16.98
N LEU A 359 35.65 14.86 16.54
CA LEU A 359 36.96 15.29 17.02
C LEU A 359 36.89 16.16 18.28
N GLY A 360 35.74 16.72 18.61
CA GLY A 360 35.58 17.72 19.66
C GLY A 360 36.29 19.05 19.36
N LEU A 361 36.62 19.33 18.11
CA LEU A 361 37.39 20.49 17.64
C LEU A 361 36.72 21.10 16.42
N ASN A 362 36.69 22.42 16.31
CA ASN A 362 36.18 23.07 15.10
C ASN A 362 37.10 22.79 13.89
N VAL A 363 36.56 22.15 12.85
CA VAL A 363 37.28 21.83 11.60
C VAL A 363 36.51 22.33 10.37
N ASN A 364 35.58 23.29 10.57
CA ASN A 364 34.70 23.75 9.51
C ASN A 364 35.43 24.51 8.39
N THR A 365 36.49 25.24 8.71
CA THR A 365 37.33 25.95 7.76
C THR A 365 38.76 25.43 7.74
N LYS A 366 39.51 25.75 6.66
CA LYS A 366 40.94 25.38 6.62
C LYS A 366 41.75 26.05 7.73
N GLU A 367 41.42 27.29 8.07
CA GLU A 367 42.06 28.03 9.18
C GLU A 367 41.83 27.34 10.53
N ASP A 368 40.59 26.88 10.79
CA ASP A 368 40.26 26.14 11.99
C ASP A 368 41.02 24.80 12.07
N GLN A 369 41.12 24.09 10.93
CA GLN A 369 41.89 22.84 10.84
C GLN A 369 43.36 23.05 11.17
N ASP A 370 43.99 24.07 10.55
CA ASP A 370 45.41 24.39 10.77
C ASP A 370 45.66 24.81 12.24
N LYS A 371 44.78 25.64 12.81
CA LYS A 371 44.83 26.05 14.22
C LYS A 371 44.73 24.88 15.18
N ASN A 372 43.93 23.88 14.85
CA ASN A 372 43.69 22.69 15.68
C ASN A 372 44.63 21.52 15.33
N GLY A 373 45.59 21.70 14.43
CA GLY A 373 46.55 20.66 14.03
C GLY A 373 45.90 19.46 13.33
N ILE A 374 44.81 19.70 12.57
CA ILE A 374 44.11 18.67 11.83
C ILE A 374 44.54 18.78 10.37
N ASP A 375 45.32 17.82 9.90
CA ASP A 375 45.68 17.70 8.51
C ASP A 375 44.57 17.01 7.70
N THR A 376 44.76 16.98 6.39
CA THR A 376 43.79 16.40 5.45
C THR A 376 43.57 14.91 5.69
N ASP A 377 44.64 14.16 5.97
CA ASP A 377 44.53 12.70 6.14
C ASP A 377 43.75 12.35 7.40
N LYS A 378 44.00 13.07 8.52
CA LYS A 378 43.25 12.90 9.76
C LYS A 378 41.77 13.26 9.57
N LEU A 379 41.49 14.34 8.82
CA LEU A 379 40.10 14.75 8.54
C LEU A 379 39.41 13.68 7.70
N LEU A 380 40.02 13.22 6.60
CA LEU A 380 39.45 12.19 5.71
C LEU A 380 39.24 10.86 6.44
N GLY A 381 40.21 10.41 7.23
CA GLY A 381 40.06 9.22 8.05
C GLY A 381 38.97 9.34 9.13
N THR A 382 38.70 10.57 9.61
CA THR A 382 37.56 10.81 10.50
C THR A 382 36.24 10.71 9.74
N ILE A 383 36.15 11.29 8.53
CA ILE A 383 34.95 11.17 7.67
C ILE A 383 34.67 9.71 7.31
N GLU A 384 35.73 8.95 6.96
CA GLU A 384 35.57 7.53 6.63
C GLU A 384 34.91 6.77 7.80
N ARG A 385 35.40 6.97 9.04
CA ARG A 385 34.79 6.36 10.23
C ARG A 385 33.34 6.79 10.49
N ILE A 386 32.95 8.01 10.09
CA ILE A 386 31.58 8.50 10.25
C ILE A 386 30.65 7.86 9.19
N VAL A 387 31.10 7.82 7.94
CA VAL A 387 30.26 7.41 6.81
C VAL A 387 30.05 5.90 6.76
N VAL A 388 31.09 5.13 7.08
CA VAL A 388 31.09 3.66 6.97
C VAL A 388 31.29 3.04 8.35
N ASP A 389 30.60 1.94 8.63
CA ASP A 389 30.79 1.16 9.86
C ASP A 389 32.01 0.22 9.77
N GLU A 390 32.31 -0.49 10.85
CA GLU A 390 33.41 -1.46 10.91
C GLU A 390 33.32 -2.64 9.94
N ASN A 391 32.11 -2.88 9.37
CA ASN A 391 31.83 -3.93 8.40
C ASN A 391 31.85 -3.40 6.95
N GLY A 392 32.17 -2.14 6.74
CA GLY A 392 32.19 -1.49 5.42
C GLY A 392 30.79 -1.12 4.91
N VAL A 393 29.79 -0.99 5.80
CA VAL A 393 28.43 -0.64 5.43
C VAL A 393 28.20 0.86 5.63
N ASP A 394 27.65 1.53 4.61
CA ASP A 394 27.28 2.94 4.69
C ASP A 394 26.23 3.17 5.78
N ARG A 395 26.51 4.13 6.68
CA ARG A 395 25.62 4.50 7.79
C ARG A 395 25.28 5.98 7.87
N PHE A 396 26.01 6.83 7.15
CA PHE A 396 25.71 8.25 7.02
C PHE A 396 25.76 8.68 5.56
N MET A 397 24.68 9.23 5.02
CA MET A 397 24.56 9.60 3.63
C MET A 397 23.80 10.90 3.46
N ALA A 398 24.09 11.64 2.39
CA ALA A 398 23.36 12.83 1.99
C ALA A 398 22.62 12.57 0.68
N PHE A 399 21.51 13.26 0.47
CA PHE A 399 20.79 13.23 -0.79
C PHE A 399 20.35 14.63 -1.20
N THR A 400 20.13 14.81 -2.50
CA THR A 400 19.63 16.03 -3.11
C THR A 400 18.26 15.79 -3.72
N ILE A 401 17.55 16.88 -4.01
CA ILE A 401 16.20 16.85 -4.59
C ILE A 401 16.20 17.51 -5.96
N ASP A 402 15.22 17.15 -6.78
CA ASP A 402 14.95 17.82 -8.04
C ASP A 402 14.35 19.23 -7.76
N PRO A 403 15.01 20.31 -8.18
CA PRO A 403 14.49 21.67 -7.99
C PRO A 403 13.19 21.95 -8.72
N MET A 404 12.86 21.17 -9.76
CA MET A 404 11.64 21.35 -10.56
C MET A 404 10.40 20.75 -9.88
N ASP A 405 10.59 19.76 -9.01
CA ASP A 405 9.50 19.14 -8.22
C ASP A 405 10.01 18.80 -6.81
N PRO A 406 10.33 19.81 -5.99
CA PRO A 406 11.10 19.62 -4.76
C PRO A 406 10.36 18.79 -3.71
N ILE A 407 9.05 18.98 -3.56
CA ILE A 407 8.25 18.32 -2.52
C ILE A 407 8.09 16.82 -2.83
N LYS A 408 7.74 16.50 -4.07
CA LYS A 408 7.60 15.11 -4.51
C LYS A 408 8.95 14.40 -4.54
N SER A 409 9.99 15.08 -5.01
CA SER A 409 11.35 14.55 -5.02
C SER A 409 11.84 14.25 -3.60
N CYS A 410 11.57 15.13 -2.63
CA CYS A 410 11.90 14.89 -1.21
C CYS A 410 11.28 13.58 -0.70
N LEU A 411 9.98 13.36 -0.96
CA LEU A 411 9.31 12.12 -0.57
C LEU A 411 9.91 10.88 -1.26
N GLN A 412 10.21 10.99 -2.56
CA GLN A 412 10.79 9.88 -3.34
C GLN A 412 12.19 9.51 -2.83
N GLN A 413 13.05 10.50 -2.58
CA GLN A 413 14.41 10.28 -2.06
C GLN A 413 14.38 9.72 -0.64
N ALA A 414 13.50 10.21 0.24
CA ALA A 414 13.31 9.62 1.56
C ALA A 414 12.86 8.15 1.48
N LYS A 415 11.90 7.83 0.61
CA LYS A 415 11.47 6.44 0.35
C LYS A 415 12.61 5.57 -0.17
N TYR A 416 13.43 6.11 -1.06
CA TYR A 416 14.58 5.40 -1.62
C TYR A 416 15.64 5.13 -0.54
N ALA A 417 16.02 6.15 0.24
CA ALA A 417 16.97 6.00 1.34
C ALA A 417 16.54 4.91 2.34
N ILE A 418 15.27 4.92 2.73
CA ILE A 418 14.71 3.93 3.65
C ILE A 418 14.67 2.52 3.03
N SER A 419 14.28 2.41 1.76
CA SER A 419 14.05 1.09 1.15
C SER A 419 15.33 0.45 0.60
N ALA A 420 16.25 1.24 0.05
CA ALA A 420 17.47 0.77 -0.60
C ALA A 420 18.66 0.66 0.38
N PHE A 421 18.81 1.64 1.26
CA PHE A 421 19.93 1.68 2.23
C PHE A 421 19.54 1.23 3.63
N GLY A 422 18.24 1.10 3.91
CA GLY A 422 17.75 0.67 5.23
C GLY A 422 18.08 1.69 6.33
N VAL A 423 17.91 2.99 6.03
CA VAL A 423 18.17 4.03 7.03
C VAL A 423 17.14 4.01 8.14
N ASP A 424 17.57 4.28 9.36
CA ASP A 424 16.74 4.36 10.55
C ASP A 424 16.11 5.74 10.73
N TYR A 425 16.86 6.78 10.32
CA TYR A 425 16.43 8.17 10.43
C TYR A 425 16.71 8.96 9.15
N VAL A 426 15.74 9.81 8.79
CA VAL A 426 15.91 10.80 7.72
C VAL A 426 15.83 12.21 8.32
N PHE A 427 16.75 13.07 7.93
CA PHE A 427 16.82 14.47 8.36
C PHE A 427 16.51 15.41 7.21
N ILE A 428 15.66 16.41 7.43
CA ILE A 428 15.26 17.39 6.42
C ILE A 428 15.47 18.81 6.97
N ASP A 429 16.41 19.55 6.40
CA ASP A 429 16.72 20.94 6.73
C ASP A 429 16.56 21.85 5.50
N HIS A 430 15.50 22.68 5.42
CA HIS A 430 14.32 22.82 6.24
C HIS A 430 13.05 22.81 5.36
N LEU A 431 11.91 22.50 5.97
CA LEU A 431 10.64 22.30 5.26
C LEU A 431 10.17 23.51 4.43
N GLN A 432 10.36 24.75 4.93
CA GLN A 432 9.92 25.95 4.22
C GLN A 432 10.70 26.20 2.92
N LYS A 433 11.94 25.71 2.83
CA LYS A 433 12.73 25.80 1.59
C LYS A 433 12.07 25.02 0.46
N LEU A 434 11.51 23.84 0.77
CA LEU A 434 10.74 23.04 -0.20
C LEU A 434 9.57 23.84 -0.76
N ALA A 435 8.80 24.54 0.10
CA ALA A 435 7.70 25.37 -0.33
C ALA A 435 8.15 26.58 -1.18
N TYR A 436 9.26 27.22 -0.81
CA TYR A 436 9.81 28.32 -1.60
C TYR A 436 10.27 27.87 -2.98
N MET A 437 10.92 26.70 -3.06
CA MET A 437 11.36 26.14 -4.34
C MET A 437 10.18 25.71 -5.22
N ALA A 438 9.13 25.15 -4.63
CA ALA A 438 7.92 24.77 -5.36
C ALA A 438 7.21 25.97 -5.98
N GLY A 439 7.22 27.15 -5.30
CA GLY A 439 6.69 28.40 -5.84
C GLY A 439 5.21 28.41 -6.19
N THR A 440 4.45 27.42 -5.73
CA THR A 440 3.03 27.22 -6.05
C THR A 440 2.13 27.93 -5.05
N SER A 441 0.91 28.27 -5.46
CA SER A 441 -0.13 28.77 -4.54
C SER A 441 -0.61 27.69 -3.56
N THR A 442 -0.38 26.41 -3.87
CA THR A 442 -0.76 25.21 -3.11
C THR A 442 0.35 24.68 -2.21
N ALA A 443 1.46 25.41 -2.08
CA ALA A 443 2.64 24.94 -1.31
C ALA A 443 2.32 24.51 0.13
N THR A 444 1.33 25.13 0.78
CA THR A 444 0.89 24.72 2.14
C THR A 444 0.24 23.34 2.13
N GLU A 445 -0.65 23.10 1.17
CA GLU A 445 -1.34 21.82 1.02
C GLU A 445 -0.37 20.71 0.63
N GLU A 446 0.57 21.02 -0.25
CA GLU A 446 1.61 20.08 -0.69
C GLU A 446 2.56 19.71 0.46
N LEU A 447 2.98 20.67 1.29
CA LEU A 447 3.79 20.40 2.49
C LEU A 447 3.00 19.60 3.52
N THR A 448 1.72 19.92 3.73
CA THR A 448 0.87 19.13 4.63
C THR A 448 0.76 17.69 4.15
N SER A 449 0.51 17.51 2.85
CA SER A 449 0.48 16.19 2.21
C SER A 449 1.84 15.46 2.35
N LEU A 450 2.95 16.17 2.22
CA LEU A 450 4.29 15.60 2.45
C LEU A 450 4.40 15.04 3.87
N ILE A 451 4.05 15.81 4.90
CA ILE A 451 4.15 15.35 6.30
C ILE A 451 3.25 14.15 6.56
N VAL A 452 2.02 14.14 6.04
CA VAL A 452 1.11 12.99 6.14
C VAL A 452 1.74 11.74 5.50
N ASN A 453 2.29 11.85 4.29
CA ASN A 453 2.95 10.74 3.61
C ASN A 453 4.23 10.28 4.32
N LEU A 454 4.99 11.22 4.90
CA LEU A 454 6.18 10.89 5.70
C LEU A 454 5.79 10.16 6.99
N ASN A 455 4.72 10.57 7.66
CA ASN A 455 4.20 9.86 8.83
C ASN A 455 3.78 8.43 8.49
N GLU A 456 3.04 8.24 7.39
CA GLU A 456 2.65 6.90 6.93
C GLU A 456 3.89 6.03 6.64
N LEU A 457 4.91 6.61 6.01
CA LEU A 457 6.17 5.93 5.74
C LEU A 457 6.89 5.54 7.03
N CYS A 458 6.93 6.45 8.01
CA CYS A 458 7.52 6.19 9.33
C CYS A 458 6.86 5.01 10.04
N VAL A 459 5.53 4.99 10.09
CA VAL A 459 4.76 3.89 10.72
C VAL A 459 5.01 2.57 10.01
N ARG A 460 4.92 2.55 8.66
CA ARG A 460 5.06 1.32 7.88
C ARG A 460 6.46 0.71 7.93
N LYS A 461 7.49 1.54 8.14
CA LYS A 461 8.90 1.13 8.04
C LYS A 461 9.65 1.16 9.36
N SER A 462 9.00 1.55 10.46
CA SER A 462 9.62 1.75 11.79
C SER A 462 10.83 2.67 11.72
N VAL A 463 10.73 3.80 11.02
CA VAL A 463 11.80 4.80 10.87
C VAL A 463 11.40 6.12 11.50
N GLY A 464 12.38 6.95 11.87
CA GLY A 464 12.16 8.32 12.34
C GLY A 464 12.47 9.34 11.25
N ILE A 465 11.69 10.42 11.17
CA ILE A 465 12.00 11.56 10.31
C ILE A 465 12.05 12.80 11.18
N ILE A 466 13.19 13.52 11.15
CA ILE A 466 13.40 14.73 11.93
C ILE A 466 13.55 15.90 10.97
N CYS A 467 12.67 16.90 11.12
CA CYS A 467 12.61 18.05 10.22
C CYS A 467 12.88 19.34 10.99
N ILE A 468 13.53 20.31 10.35
CA ILE A 468 13.60 21.68 10.84
C ILE A 468 12.44 22.50 10.25
N SER A 469 11.79 23.28 11.10
CA SER A 469 10.80 24.29 10.71
C SER A 469 11.26 25.67 11.20
N HIS A 470 11.35 26.63 10.27
CA HIS A 470 11.66 28.03 10.59
C HIS A 470 10.40 28.76 11.01
N VAL A 471 10.44 29.43 12.16
CA VAL A 471 9.41 30.36 12.64
C VAL A 471 9.97 31.77 12.68
N ASN A 472 9.11 32.80 12.59
CA ASN A 472 9.51 34.17 12.86
C ASN A 472 9.74 34.42 14.38
N GLU A 473 10.15 35.61 14.78
CA GLU A 473 10.38 35.96 16.19
C GLU A 473 9.10 35.89 17.03
N ASP A 474 7.91 35.98 16.42
CA ASP A 474 6.60 35.82 17.08
C ASP A 474 6.13 34.36 17.16
N GLY A 475 6.98 33.38 16.84
CA GLY A 475 6.63 31.95 16.82
C GLY A 475 5.68 31.55 15.68
N LYS A 476 5.37 32.47 14.76
CA LYS A 476 4.48 32.21 13.61
C LYS A 476 5.31 31.92 12.36
N ALA A 477 5.13 30.78 11.75
CA ALA A 477 5.69 30.50 10.43
C ALA A 477 4.60 30.58 9.36
N LYS A 478 4.97 31.13 8.22
CA LYS A 478 4.20 30.94 6.99
C LYS A 478 4.24 29.42 6.72
N TYR A 479 3.09 28.76 6.63
CA TYR A 479 2.93 27.29 6.46
C TYR A 479 3.03 26.43 7.75
N ALA A 480 3.32 27.00 8.97
CA ALA A 480 3.62 26.18 10.14
C ALA A 480 2.39 25.44 10.70
N LYS A 481 1.22 26.08 10.74
CA LYS A 481 0.08 25.56 11.50
C LYS A 481 -0.35 24.17 11.03
N SER A 482 -0.53 23.96 9.75
CA SER A 482 -0.94 22.67 9.19
C SER A 482 0.14 21.58 9.32
N ILE A 483 1.43 21.97 9.19
CA ILE A 483 2.57 21.07 9.39
C ILE A 483 2.63 20.62 10.87
N GLU A 484 2.44 21.56 11.81
CA GLU A 484 2.42 21.30 13.24
C GLU A 484 1.24 20.41 13.67
N GLU A 485 0.07 20.59 13.03
CA GLU A 485 -1.11 19.76 13.27
C GLU A 485 -0.85 18.30 12.90
N GLU A 486 -0.08 18.03 11.85
CA GLU A 486 0.21 16.66 11.37
C GLU A 486 1.42 16.01 12.05
N ALA A 487 2.38 16.78 12.55
CA ALA A 487 3.58 16.25 13.22
C ALA A 487 3.22 15.38 14.45
N TYR A 488 4.04 14.36 14.71
CA TYR A 488 3.90 13.51 15.89
C TYR A 488 4.52 14.14 17.13
N VAL A 489 5.70 14.72 16.98
CA VAL A 489 6.41 15.44 18.03
C VAL A 489 6.82 16.81 17.53
N ILE A 490 6.64 17.84 18.37
CA ILE A 490 7.13 19.20 18.11
C ILE A 490 8.00 19.60 19.27
N VAL A 491 9.21 20.02 18.96
CA VAL A 491 10.18 20.56 19.91
C VAL A 491 10.43 22.01 19.55
N GLU A 492 10.11 22.92 20.44
CA GLU A 492 10.41 24.32 20.30
C GLU A 492 11.79 24.65 20.90
N MET A 493 12.51 25.51 20.21
CA MET A 493 13.83 25.98 20.61
C MET A 493 13.80 27.51 20.79
N VAL A 494 14.08 27.97 21.98
CA VAL A 494 14.08 29.41 22.31
C VAL A 494 15.47 29.82 22.81
N ARG A 495 15.99 30.94 22.33
CA ARG A 495 17.28 31.51 22.71
C ARG A 495 17.22 33.03 22.75
N ASP A 496 17.62 33.64 23.85
CA ASP A 496 17.82 35.09 23.92
C ASP A 496 19.23 35.48 23.44
N LYS A 497 19.29 35.83 22.15
CA LYS A 497 20.53 36.27 21.49
C LYS A 497 21.05 37.63 21.98
N LYS A 498 20.23 38.38 22.70
CA LYS A 498 20.55 39.72 23.20
C LYS A 498 20.84 39.76 24.69
N ALA A 499 20.78 38.64 25.39
CA ALA A 499 21.12 38.57 26.80
C ALA A 499 22.51 39.11 27.06
N ASP A 500 22.67 39.90 28.12
CA ASP A 500 23.94 40.47 28.52
C ASP A 500 24.92 39.40 29.03
N ASP A 501 24.38 38.42 29.74
CA ASP A 501 25.17 37.29 30.24
C ASP A 501 25.58 36.36 29.06
N PHE A 502 26.89 36.01 29.07
CA PHE A 502 27.46 35.18 28.02
C PHE A 502 26.86 33.76 27.97
N GLN A 503 26.60 33.19 29.15
CA GLN A 503 26.02 31.83 29.19
C GLN A 503 24.60 31.86 28.71
N GLU A 504 23.79 32.79 29.19
CA GLU A 504 22.39 32.93 28.77
C GLU A 504 22.27 33.21 27.27
N ARG A 505 23.07 34.14 26.74
CA ARG A 505 23.13 34.43 25.32
C ARG A 505 23.49 33.24 24.45
N ASN A 506 24.21 32.24 24.96
CA ASN A 506 24.60 31.01 24.29
C ASN A 506 23.75 29.79 24.69
N THR A 507 22.74 29.98 25.53
CA THR A 507 21.85 28.90 25.94
C THR A 507 20.59 28.88 25.05
N THR A 508 20.24 27.68 24.57
CA THR A 508 19.00 27.41 23.88
C THR A 508 18.15 26.49 24.75
N TYR A 509 16.99 26.96 25.13
CA TYR A 509 16.01 26.17 25.88
C TYR A 509 15.15 25.35 24.94
N LEU A 510 14.85 24.10 25.34
CA LEU A 510 14.00 23.18 24.61
C LEU A 510 12.70 22.99 25.36
N SER A 511 11.59 23.00 24.65
CA SER A 511 10.30 22.53 25.14
C SER A 511 9.65 21.57 24.16
N ILE A 512 8.92 20.59 24.68
CA ILE A 512 8.09 19.72 23.86
C ILE A 512 6.68 20.32 23.84
N ASP A 513 6.27 20.87 22.69
CA ASP A 513 4.95 21.49 22.52
C ASP A 513 3.89 20.44 22.17
N LYS A 514 4.31 19.34 21.55
CA LYS A 514 3.45 18.24 21.15
C LYS A 514 4.19 16.91 21.20
N ASN A 515 3.52 15.88 21.73
CA ASN A 515 4.07 14.53 21.76
C ASN A 515 2.91 13.51 21.74
N ARG A 516 2.45 13.15 20.55
CA ARG A 516 1.36 12.18 20.39
C ARG A 516 1.67 10.81 21.00
N PRO A 517 2.89 10.23 20.80
CA PRO A 517 3.20 8.91 21.33
C PRO A 517 3.17 8.79 22.86
N PHE A 518 3.64 9.83 23.56
CA PHE A 518 3.88 9.73 25.01
C PHE A 518 3.09 10.73 25.85
N ALA A 519 2.28 11.57 25.20
CA ALA A 519 1.40 12.56 25.82
C ALA A 519 2.09 13.52 26.82
N TYR A 520 3.41 13.75 26.65
CA TYR A 520 4.19 14.70 27.46
C TYR A 520 4.36 16.01 26.71
N THR A 521 4.14 17.12 27.38
CA THR A 521 4.47 18.47 26.95
C THR A 521 5.16 19.22 28.06
N GLY A 522 6.04 20.16 27.74
CA GLY A 522 6.76 20.96 28.70
C GLY A 522 8.26 20.96 28.50
N ASP A 523 8.99 21.22 29.59
CA ASP A 523 10.44 21.38 29.57
C ASP A 523 11.17 20.14 29.04
N ALA A 524 12.11 20.36 28.13
CA ALA A 524 12.94 19.34 27.51
C ALA A 524 14.46 19.63 27.67
N GLY A 525 14.82 20.53 28.58
CA GLY A 525 16.19 20.86 28.90
C GLY A 525 16.73 22.10 28.19
N ALA A 526 18.01 22.30 28.36
CA ALA A 526 18.74 23.42 27.80
C ALA A 526 20.05 22.97 27.14
N LEU A 527 20.42 23.65 26.09
CA LEU A 527 21.64 23.40 25.31
C LEU A 527 22.56 24.63 25.38
N MET A 528 23.86 24.37 25.55
CA MET A 528 24.89 25.41 25.52
C MET A 528 25.65 25.34 24.21
N TYR A 529 25.71 26.43 23.47
CA TYR A 529 26.56 26.59 22.30
C TYR A 529 27.96 27.04 22.73
N ASP A 530 28.98 26.31 22.31
CA ASP A 530 30.36 26.69 22.46
C ASP A 530 30.88 27.36 21.17
N PRO A 531 31.19 28.66 21.18
CA PRO A 531 31.69 29.36 20.00
C PRO A 531 33.12 28.93 19.58
N VAL A 532 33.87 28.27 20.42
CA VAL A 532 35.23 27.76 20.09
C VAL A 532 35.14 26.47 19.28
N THR A 533 34.36 25.53 19.74
CA THR A 533 34.18 24.24 19.08
C THR A 533 33.03 24.27 18.05
N THR A 534 32.15 25.25 18.12
CA THR A 534 30.89 25.36 17.34
C THR A 534 29.87 24.24 17.61
N MET A 535 30.07 23.49 18.67
CA MET A 535 29.20 22.41 19.11
C MET A 535 28.10 22.92 20.05
N VAL A 536 27.06 22.11 20.15
CA VAL A 536 25.99 22.28 21.12
C VAL A 536 25.96 21.07 22.03
N THR A 537 26.03 21.31 23.36
CA THR A 537 26.01 20.28 24.39
C THR A 537 24.90 20.55 25.39
N GLU A 538 24.43 19.53 26.12
CA GLU A 538 23.45 19.73 27.16
C GLU A 538 24.02 20.61 28.28
N ARG A 539 23.25 21.62 28.69
CA ARG A 539 23.57 22.45 29.85
C ARG A 539 23.04 21.78 31.10
N LEU A 540 23.96 21.29 31.92
CA LEU A 540 23.63 20.72 33.22
C LEU A 540 23.58 21.83 34.27
N GLY A 541 22.47 21.94 35.01
CA GLY A 541 22.32 22.86 36.13
C GLY A 541 20.87 23.31 36.37
N PRO A 542 20.59 23.89 37.55
CA PRO A 542 19.24 24.36 37.83
C PRO A 542 18.82 25.48 36.85
N ARG A 543 17.67 25.35 36.30
CA ARG A 543 16.99 26.40 35.54
C ARG A 543 16.60 27.51 36.50
N GLU A 544 17.07 28.73 36.31
CA GLU A 544 16.40 29.86 36.93
C GLU A 544 15.00 29.97 36.32
N PRO A 545 13.94 30.03 37.14
CA PRO A 545 12.58 30.16 36.61
C PRO A 545 12.53 31.43 35.78
N VAL A 546 12.14 31.29 34.52
CA VAL A 546 11.73 32.42 33.67
C VAL A 546 10.57 33.07 34.42
N THR A 547 10.81 34.25 35.04
CA THR A 547 9.73 35.05 35.60
C THR A 547 8.79 35.41 34.47
N GLU A 548 7.65 34.73 34.37
CA GLU A 548 6.57 35.21 33.56
C GLU A 548 6.26 36.64 34.00
N ASN A 549 6.52 37.60 33.14
CA ASN A 549 6.01 38.95 33.32
C ASN A 549 4.47 38.88 33.18
N THR A 550 3.84 38.57 34.30
CA THR A 550 2.39 38.74 34.47
C THR A 550 2.07 40.23 34.63
N ASN A 551 2.23 40.97 33.55
CA ASN A 551 1.62 42.30 33.41
C ASN A 551 1.23 42.44 31.93
N ASP A 552 0.03 41.98 31.63
CA ASP A 552 -0.89 42.67 30.72
C ASP A 552 -2.27 41.97 30.79
N PHE A 553 -3.14 42.59 31.56
CA PHE A 553 -4.58 42.40 31.49
C PHE A 553 -5.12 43.22 30.34
#